data_7dfb90762cf0c7b5f7202153537a94c4
#
_entry.id   7dfb90762cf0c7b5f7202153537a94c4
#
_cell.length_a   1.000
_cell.length_b   1.000
_cell.length_c   1.000
_cell.angle_alpha   90.00
_cell.angle_beta   90.00
_cell.angle_gamma   90.00
#
_symmetry.space_group_name_H-M   'P 1'
#
loop_
_entity.id
_entity.type
_entity.pdbx_description
1 polymer ?
#
loop_
_entity_poly.entity_id
_entity_poly.type
_entity_poly.pdbx_seq_one_letter_code
_entity_poly.pdbx_strand_id
1 'polypeptide(L)'
;MKNTSEKFNPDIQAKILPAPVARSFWSEKWSSCSKKLVLLDLDGTILDTAGDLGNAANQLRNRRGLDSLDIDSYRPEVSRGARGMIHVALNKDWTDPDFEQLRLEFLDAYYNNLLNQTDFIPGMEEFLSELIDQNIKWGIVTNKYQKYAKPIIDGIKILNKHCSVLVCGDTTNHAKPHPEPILHALKLLTFEGEETIYIGDDPRDIQAGFNAGCWTHAVNFFVENNKKPHLSDWGSDDFSVTVQEL
;
A
#
# COMPACT_ATOMS: atom_id res chain seq x y z
N MET A 1 -16.46 22.85 16.36
CA MET A 1 -15.58 22.90 15.19
C MET A 1 -14.16 23.07 15.71
N LYS A 2 -13.41 21.97 15.85
CA LYS A 2 -11.99 22.01 16.23
C LYS A 2 -11.17 21.90 14.96
N ASN A 3 -10.43 22.97 14.68
CA ASN A 3 -9.52 23.10 13.56
C ASN A 3 -8.26 22.29 13.88
N THR A 4 -8.16 21.03 13.40
CA THR A 4 -6.96 20.20 13.53
C THR A 4 -6.21 20.20 12.22
N SER A 5 -5.59 21.35 11.91
CA SER A 5 -4.52 21.39 10.92
C SER A 5 -3.20 21.02 11.63
N GLU A 6 -3.04 19.79 12.07
CA GLU A 6 -1.69 19.30 12.37
C GLU A 6 -0.97 19.11 11.04
N LYS A 7 0.06 19.93 10.85
CA LYS A 7 0.94 19.90 9.69
C LYS A 7 1.67 18.57 9.66
N PHE A 8 1.28 17.73 8.71
CA PHE A 8 2.06 16.54 8.37
C PHE A 8 3.50 16.98 8.03
N ASN A 9 4.47 16.54 8.82
CA ASN A 9 5.89 16.78 8.56
C ASN A 9 6.40 15.66 7.63
N PRO A 10 6.71 15.95 6.36
CA PRO A 10 7.23 14.96 5.43
C PRO A 10 8.68 14.53 5.70
N ASP A 11 9.39 15.24 6.58
CA ASP A 11 10.81 15.03 6.87
C ASP A 11 11.06 14.14 8.11
N ILE A 12 10.14 13.22 8.43
CA ILE A 12 10.51 12.14 9.33
C ILE A 12 11.49 11.26 8.55
N GLN A 13 12.78 11.59 8.69
CA GLN A 13 13.86 10.69 8.27
C GLN A 13 13.56 9.32 8.86
N ALA A 14 13.36 8.34 7.96
CA ALA A 14 13.20 6.95 8.36
C ALA A 14 14.36 6.63 9.31
N LYS A 15 14.05 6.33 10.57
CA LYS A 15 15.05 5.78 11.48
C LYS A 15 15.63 4.56 10.78
N ILE A 16 16.96 4.52 10.65
CA ILE A 16 17.64 3.34 10.15
C ILE A 16 17.19 2.19 11.04
N LEU A 17 16.38 1.29 10.46
CA LEU A 17 15.94 0.09 11.17
C LEU A 17 17.16 -0.81 11.44
N PRO A 18 17.16 -1.60 12.50
CA PRO A 18 18.26 -2.53 12.76
C PRO A 18 18.41 -3.50 11.57
N ALA A 19 19.63 -3.98 11.35
CA ALA A 19 19.92 -4.94 10.29
C ALA A 19 18.94 -6.13 10.36
N PRO A 20 18.39 -6.59 9.21
CA PRO A 20 17.42 -7.68 9.18
C PRO A 20 17.99 -8.94 9.82
N VAL A 21 17.16 -9.63 10.58
CA VAL A 21 17.45 -10.98 11.10
C VAL A 21 17.54 -11.92 9.90
N ALA A 22 18.46 -12.90 9.93
CA ALA A 22 18.69 -13.81 8.81
C ALA A 22 17.38 -14.47 8.35
N ARG A 23 17.14 -14.50 7.03
CA ARG A 23 15.92 -15.01 6.35
C ARG A 23 15.37 -16.32 6.92
N SER A 24 16.25 -17.28 7.27
CA SER A 24 15.86 -18.58 7.80
C SER A 24 15.19 -18.52 9.17
N PHE A 25 15.49 -17.49 9.97
CA PHE A 25 15.06 -17.44 11.37
C PHE A 25 13.59 -17.00 11.53
N TRP A 26 13.15 -15.97 10.82
CA TRP A 26 11.77 -15.51 10.95
C TRP A 26 10.77 -16.49 10.33
N SER A 27 11.13 -17.12 9.19
CA SER A 27 10.29 -18.12 8.55
C SER A 27 10.05 -19.34 9.44
N GLU A 28 11.08 -19.80 10.17
CA GLU A 28 10.95 -20.87 11.14
C GLU A 28 10.08 -20.46 12.33
N LYS A 29 10.30 -19.25 12.89
CA LYS A 29 9.56 -18.76 14.04
C LYS A 29 8.09 -18.54 13.69
N TRP A 30 7.77 -17.84 12.60
CA TRP A 30 6.39 -17.65 12.16
C TRP A 30 5.74 -18.97 11.74
N SER A 31 6.47 -19.86 11.08
CA SER A 31 5.97 -21.18 10.71
C SER A 31 5.57 -22.05 11.91
N SER A 32 6.23 -21.85 13.05
CA SER A 32 5.91 -22.55 14.30
C SER A 32 4.71 -21.97 15.06
N CYS A 33 4.20 -20.79 14.68
CA CYS A 33 3.04 -20.17 15.32
C CYS A 33 1.78 -21.01 15.09
N SER A 34 0.99 -21.20 16.15
CA SER A 34 -0.29 -21.90 16.07
C SER A 34 -1.36 -21.12 15.32
N LYS A 35 -1.26 -19.79 15.31
CA LYS A 35 -2.09 -18.88 14.55
C LYS A 35 -1.20 -18.09 13.59
N LYS A 36 -1.72 -17.80 12.41
CA LYS A 36 -1.00 -17.07 11.38
C LYS A 36 -1.92 -16.02 10.74
N LEU A 37 -1.37 -14.83 10.56
CA LEU A 37 -2.05 -13.72 9.89
C LEU A 37 -1.11 -13.11 8.86
N VAL A 38 -1.64 -12.80 7.68
CA VAL A 38 -0.95 -11.99 6.67
C VAL A 38 -1.71 -10.68 6.51
N LEU A 39 -1.05 -9.57 6.74
CA LEU A 39 -1.58 -8.23 6.45
C LEU A 39 -0.83 -7.65 5.25
N LEU A 40 -1.56 -7.06 4.32
CA LEU A 40 -0.99 -6.53 3.07
C LEU A 40 -1.40 -5.08 2.87
N ASP A 41 -0.54 -4.30 2.21
CA ASP A 41 -1.00 -3.06 1.58
C ASP A 41 -1.85 -3.39 0.35
N LEU A 42 -2.46 -2.39 -0.26
CA LEU A 42 -3.37 -2.54 -1.40
C LEU A 42 -2.69 -2.13 -2.71
N ASP A 43 -2.38 -0.83 -2.85
CA ASP A 43 -1.86 -0.24 -4.09
C ASP A 43 -0.38 -0.61 -4.27
N GLY A 44 -0.02 -1.32 -5.33
CA GLY A 44 1.37 -1.77 -5.58
C GLY A 44 1.75 -3.07 -4.89
N THR A 45 0.88 -3.59 -4.00
CA THR A 45 1.09 -4.85 -3.28
C THR A 45 0.10 -5.93 -3.72
N ILE A 46 -1.21 -5.73 -3.54
CA ILE A 46 -2.24 -6.65 -4.02
C ILE A 46 -2.65 -6.30 -5.44
N LEU A 47 -2.87 -5.02 -5.71
CA LEU A 47 -3.43 -4.52 -6.96
C LEU A 47 -2.46 -3.56 -7.67
N ASP A 48 -2.38 -3.71 -8.99
CA ASP A 48 -1.87 -2.68 -9.88
C ASP A 48 -2.97 -1.64 -10.13
N THR A 49 -2.89 -0.54 -9.42
CA THR A 49 -3.83 0.57 -9.54
C THR A 49 -3.30 1.73 -10.39
N ALA A 50 -2.13 1.59 -10.99
CA ALA A 50 -1.48 2.64 -11.77
C ALA A 50 -2.34 3.11 -12.96
N GLY A 51 -3.06 2.18 -13.60
CA GLY A 51 -3.93 2.48 -14.74
C GLY A 51 -5.00 3.51 -14.39
N ASP A 52 -5.79 3.25 -13.35
CA ASP A 52 -6.88 4.14 -12.95
C ASP A 52 -6.37 5.45 -12.37
N LEU A 53 -5.30 5.40 -11.55
CA LEU A 53 -4.66 6.60 -10.99
C LEU A 53 -4.04 7.48 -12.10
N GLY A 54 -3.29 6.89 -13.03
CA GLY A 54 -2.66 7.61 -14.13
C GLY A 54 -3.70 8.21 -15.09
N ASN A 55 -4.78 7.49 -15.38
CA ASN A 55 -5.86 8.02 -16.21
C ASN A 55 -6.58 9.20 -15.53
N ALA A 56 -6.80 9.15 -14.22
CA ALA A 56 -7.35 10.30 -13.48
C ALA A 56 -6.40 11.50 -13.56
N ALA A 57 -5.09 11.29 -13.43
CA ALA A 57 -4.07 12.32 -13.58
C ALA A 57 -4.02 12.88 -15.03
N ASN A 58 -4.14 12.02 -16.03
CA ASN A 58 -4.23 12.42 -17.43
C ASN A 58 -5.49 13.25 -17.73
N GLN A 59 -6.61 13.00 -17.06
CA GLN A 59 -7.79 13.87 -17.19
C GLN A 59 -7.50 15.30 -16.72
N LEU A 60 -6.70 15.49 -15.65
CA LEU A 60 -6.29 16.82 -15.21
C LEU A 60 -5.44 17.53 -16.27
N ARG A 61 -4.52 16.80 -16.92
CA ARG A 61 -3.69 17.29 -18.01
C ARG A 61 -4.56 17.74 -19.19
N ASN A 62 -5.44 16.86 -19.65
CA ASN A 62 -6.29 17.09 -20.82
C ASN A 62 -7.22 18.31 -20.64
N ARG A 63 -7.78 18.49 -19.42
CA ARG A 63 -8.57 19.69 -19.09
C ARG A 63 -7.78 20.99 -19.16
N ARG A 64 -6.44 20.91 -19.17
CA ARG A 64 -5.49 22.03 -19.26
C ARG A 64 -4.80 22.13 -20.63
N GLY A 65 -5.29 21.35 -21.62
CA GLY A 65 -4.73 21.33 -22.98
C GLY A 65 -3.35 20.67 -23.08
N LEU A 66 -2.97 19.85 -22.11
CA LEU A 66 -1.73 19.08 -22.11
C LEU A 66 -2.00 17.64 -22.56
N ASP A 67 -1.12 17.07 -23.36
CA ASP A 67 -1.22 15.67 -23.79
C ASP A 67 -1.11 14.70 -22.59
N SER A 68 -1.77 13.53 -22.72
CA SER A 68 -1.63 12.45 -21.77
C SER A 68 -0.19 11.95 -21.71
N LEU A 69 0.26 11.56 -20.53
CA LEU A 69 1.50 10.81 -20.32
C LEU A 69 1.21 9.31 -20.35
N ASP A 70 2.26 8.53 -20.65
CA ASP A 70 2.21 7.08 -20.48
C ASP A 70 1.94 6.71 -19.01
N ILE A 71 1.15 5.66 -18.81
CA ILE A 71 0.80 5.18 -17.45
C ILE A 71 2.05 4.78 -16.67
N ASP A 72 3.05 4.22 -17.31
CA ASP A 72 4.31 3.84 -16.66
C ASP A 72 5.06 5.03 -16.05
N SER A 73 4.83 6.24 -16.54
CA SER A 73 5.37 7.46 -15.93
C SER A 73 4.82 7.71 -14.52
N TYR A 74 3.63 7.19 -14.21
CA TYR A 74 2.96 7.37 -12.91
C TYR A 74 3.29 6.27 -11.90
N ARG A 75 3.71 5.08 -12.35
CA ARG A 75 3.96 3.91 -11.50
C ARG A 75 4.84 4.17 -10.27
N PRO A 76 5.99 4.88 -10.40
CA PRO A 76 6.87 5.13 -9.25
C PRO A 76 6.21 5.95 -8.13
N GLU A 77 5.12 6.64 -8.44
CA GLU A 77 4.46 7.57 -7.53
C GLU A 77 3.08 7.05 -7.02
N VAL A 78 2.69 5.83 -7.39
CA VAL A 78 1.38 5.23 -7.01
C VAL A 78 1.19 5.23 -5.50
N SER A 79 2.18 4.75 -4.73
CA SER A 79 2.12 4.68 -3.27
C SER A 79 2.02 6.06 -2.59
N ARG A 80 2.35 7.17 -3.33
CA ARG A 80 2.16 8.55 -2.86
C ARG A 80 0.75 9.09 -3.16
N GLY A 81 -0.09 8.32 -3.83
CA GLY A 81 -1.48 8.66 -4.14
C GLY A 81 -1.64 9.97 -4.92
N ALA A 82 -2.70 10.74 -4.65
CA ALA A 82 -3.01 11.99 -5.35
C ALA A 82 -1.82 12.96 -5.43
N ARG A 83 -0.98 13.00 -4.39
CA ARG A 83 0.18 13.88 -4.32
C ARG A 83 1.23 13.51 -5.38
N GLY A 84 1.56 12.23 -5.48
CA GLY A 84 2.49 11.74 -6.50
C GLY A 84 1.93 11.91 -7.91
N MET A 85 0.66 11.55 -8.10
CA MET A 85 -0.01 11.67 -9.39
C MET A 85 -0.05 13.11 -9.92
N ILE A 86 -0.38 14.08 -9.07
CA ILE A 86 -0.42 15.50 -9.44
C ILE A 86 0.98 16.03 -9.73
N HIS A 87 1.96 15.60 -8.95
CA HIS A 87 3.35 15.97 -9.19
C HIS A 87 3.82 15.52 -10.59
N VAL A 88 3.62 14.26 -10.95
CA VAL A 88 3.97 13.75 -12.28
C VAL A 88 3.17 14.45 -13.37
N ALA A 89 1.86 14.62 -13.17
CA ALA A 89 0.97 15.18 -14.19
C ALA A 89 1.26 16.65 -14.49
N LEU A 90 1.49 17.47 -13.47
CA LEU A 90 1.47 18.92 -13.60
C LEU A 90 2.70 19.62 -13.00
N ASN A 91 3.66 18.86 -12.46
CA ASN A 91 4.80 19.37 -11.70
C ASN A 91 4.37 20.32 -10.57
N LYS A 92 3.29 19.93 -9.86
CA LYS A 92 2.73 20.65 -8.73
C LYS A 92 2.90 19.85 -7.47
N ASP A 93 3.10 20.54 -6.34
CA ASP A 93 3.18 19.92 -5.04
C ASP A 93 2.26 20.60 -4.00
N TRP A 94 2.24 20.07 -2.80
CA TRP A 94 1.35 20.51 -1.72
C TRP A 94 1.58 21.96 -1.25
N THR A 95 2.67 22.61 -1.65
CA THR A 95 2.96 24.02 -1.36
C THR A 95 2.38 24.97 -2.41
N ASP A 96 1.96 24.43 -3.56
CA ASP A 96 1.34 25.24 -4.60
C ASP A 96 -0.05 25.73 -4.18
N PRO A 97 -0.40 26.99 -4.43
CA PRO A 97 -1.68 27.58 -3.99
C PRO A 97 -2.92 26.87 -4.55
N ASP A 98 -2.81 26.26 -5.74
CA ASP A 98 -3.89 25.56 -6.44
C ASP A 98 -3.91 24.04 -6.15
N PHE A 99 -2.97 23.53 -5.34
CA PHE A 99 -2.83 22.10 -5.12
C PHE A 99 -4.10 21.43 -4.58
N GLU A 100 -4.77 22.04 -3.61
CA GLU A 100 -5.96 21.44 -3.01
C GLU A 100 -7.12 21.35 -4.03
N GLN A 101 -7.26 22.33 -4.91
CA GLN A 101 -8.22 22.25 -6.00
C GLN A 101 -7.87 21.09 -6.96
N LEU A 102 -6.59 20.98 -7.37
CA LEU A 102 -6.11 19.89 -8.22
C LEU A 102 -6.34 18.54 -7.57
N ARG A 103 -6.12 18.44 -6.26
CA ARG A 103 -6.36 17.22 -5.48
C ARG A 103 -7.84 16.80 -5.53
N LEU A 104 -8.74 17.72 -5.35
CA LEU A 104 -10.18 17.45 -5.43
C LEU A 104 -10.61 17.04 -6.84
N GLU A 105 -10.12 17.72 -7.88
CA GLU A 105 -10.37 17.36 -9.27
C GLU A 105 -9.85 15.95 -9.60
N PHE A 106 -8.64 15.63 -9.15
CA PHE A 106 -8.03 14.30 -9.31
C PHE A 106 -8.85 13.22 -8.62
N LEU A 107 -9.20 13.44 -7.35
CA LEU A 107 -9.93 12.46 -6.54
C LEU A 107 -11.34 12.21 -7.08
N ASP A 108 -11.99 13.22 -7.66
CA ASP A 108 -13.28 13.08 -8.34
C ASP A 108 -13.12 12.25 -9.62
N ALA A 109 -12.12 12.57 -10.45
CA ALA A 109 -11.81 11.81 -11.65
C ALA A 109 -11.45 10.35 -11.33
N TYR A 110 -10.69 10.10 -10.26
CA TYR A 110 -10.33 8.76 -9.81
C TYR A 110 -11.56 7.98 -9.33
N TYR A 111 -12.39 8.58 -8.49
CA TYR A 111 -13.60 7.93 -7.95
C TYR A 111 -14.55 7.45 -9.05
N ASN A 112 -14.71 8.26 -10.10
CA ASN A 112 -15.61 7.95 -11.21
C ASN A 112 -15.06 6.88 -12.17
N ASN A 113 -13.81 6.45 -11.98
CA ASN A 113 -13.14 5.50 -12.87
C ASN A 113 -12.50 4.31 -12.12
N LEU A 114 -12.90 4.06 -10.87
CA LEU A 114 -12.42 2.91 -10.10
C LEU A 114 -12.70 1.58 -10.82
N LEU A 115 -11.75 0.67 -10.79
CA LEU A 115 -11.84 -0.68 -11.38
C LEU A 115 -11.96 -0.72 -12.91
N ASN A 116 -11.62 0.35 -13.62
CA ASN A 116 -11.58 0.34 -15.09
C ASN A 116 -10.30 -0.32 -15.62
N GLN A 117 -9.17 -0.11 -14.96
CA GLN A 117 -7.86 -0.68 -15.30
C GLN A 117 -7.10 -1.21 -14.07
N THR A 118 -7.72 -1.21 -12.92
CA THR A 118 -7.17 -1.85 -11.72
C THR A 118 -7.33 -3.36 -11.85
N ASP A 119 -6.24 -4.10 -11.69
CA ASP A 119 -6.21 -5.56 -11.72
C ASP A 119 -5.27 -6.09 -10.64
N PHE A 120 -5.28 -7.41 -10.41
CA PHE A 120 -4.29 -8.03 -9.55
C PHE A 120 -2.88 -7.87 -10.10
N ILE A 121 -1.92 -7.70 -9.20
CA ILE A 121 -0.53 -7.96 -9.54
C ILE A 121 -0.40 -9.44 -9.94
N PRO A 122 0.30 -9.77 -11.05
CA PRO A 122 0.39 -11.13 -11.55
C PRO A 122 0.83 -12.15 -10.48
N GLY A 123 0.01 -13.15 -10.21
CA GLY A 123 0.22 -14.20 -9.20
C GLY A 123 -0.40 -13.89 -7.82
N MET A 124 -0.87 -12.66 -7.58
CA MET A 124 -1.39 -12.29 -6.26
C MET A 124 -2.77 -12.91 -5.96
N GLU A 125 -3.62 -13.11 -6.96
CA GLU A 125 -4.89 -13.81 -6.76
C GLU A 125 -4.66 -15.27 -6.36
N GLU A 126 -3.68 -15.93 -6.97
CA GLU A 126 -3.25 -17.28 -6.64
C GLU A 126 -2.68 -17.33 -5.22
N PHE A 127 -1.79 -16.40 -4.86
CA PHE A 127 -1.23 -16.30 -3.51
C PHE A 127 -2.31 -16.14 -2.44
N LEU A 128 -3.30 -15.26 -2.65
CA LEU A 128 -4.43 -15.10 -1.72
C LEU A 128 -5.28 -16.37 -1.66
N SER A 129 -5.44 -17.08 -2.77
CA SER A 129 -6.15 -18.37 -2.81
C SER A 129 -5.42 -19.45 -2.01
N GLU A 130 -4.09 -19.49 -2.09
CA GLU A 130 -3.26 -20.40 -1.29
C GLU A 130 -3.37 -20.11 0.20
N LEU A 131 -3.40 -18.84 0.62
CA LEU A 131 -3.64 -18.49 2.02
C LEU A 131 -5.00 -19.02 2.52
N ILE A 132 -6.03 -18.90 1.67
CA ILE A 132 -7.38 -19.41 1.98
C ILE A 132 -7.36 -20.93 2.12
N ASP A 133 -6.75 -21.65 1.18
CA ASP A 133 -6.67 -23.12 1.17
C ASP A 133 -5.89 -23.64 2.39
N GLN A 134 -4.87 -22.91 2.84
CA GLN A 134 -4.10 -23.20 4.05
C GLN A 134 -4.80 -22.72 5.34
N ASN A 135 -5.99 -22.15 5.24
CA ASN A 135 -6.73 -21.56 6.36
C ASN A 135 -5.94 -20.47 7.11
N ILE A 136 -5.07 -19.75 6.40
CA ILE A 136 -4.34 -18.60 6.93
C ILE A 136 -5.21 -17.36 6.73
N LYS A 137 -5.51 -16.65 7.81
CA LYS A 137 -6.24 -15.38 7.72
C LYS A 137 -5.38 -14.30 7.08
N TRP A 138 -6.01 -13.44 6.31
CA TRP A 138 -5.37 -12.26 5.76
C TRP A 138 -6.29 -11.04 5.77
N GLY A 139 -5.69 -9.86 5.68
CA GLY A 139 -6.41 -8.58 5.69
C GLY A 139 -5.62 -7.48 5.00
N ILE A 140 -6.26 -6.34 4.84
CA ILE A 140 -5.71 -5.18 4.13
C ILE A 140 -5.56 -4.01 5.10
N VAL A 141 -4.35 -3.42 5.14
CA VAL A 141 -4.06 -2.19 5.87
C VAL A 141 -3.38 -1.21 4.92
N THR A 142 -4.12 -0.20 4.46
CA THR A 142 -3.68 0.71 3.40
C THR A 142 -3.80 2.18 3.80
N ASN A 143 -2.94 3.04 3.23
CA ASN A 143 -3.07 4.49 3.39
C ASN A 143 -4.15 5.10 2.46
N LYS A 144 -4.73 4.28 1.57
CA LYS A 144 -5.87 4.69 0.76
C LYS A 144 -7.10 4.95 1.65
N TYR A 145 -7.81 6.04 1.41
CA TYR A 145 -9.03 6.37 2.17
C TYR A 145 -10.17 5.40 1.86
N GLN A 146 -10.99 5.12 2.88
CA GLN A 146 -12.11 4.17 2.80
C GLN A 146 -13.05 4.45 1.63
N LYS A 147 -13.30 5.72 1.33
CA LYS A 147 -14.13 6.16 0.19
C LYS A 147 -13.67 5.54 -1.14
N TYR A 148 -12.36 5.30 -1.32
CA TYR A 148 -11.78 4.74 -2.55
C TYR A 148 -11.46 3.25 -2.41
N ALA A 149 -10.98 2.81 -1.25
CA ALA A 149 -10.61 1.42 -1.02
C ALA A 149 -11.84 0.49 -1.00
N LYS A 150 -12.91 0.89 -0.27
CA LYS A 150 -14.08 0.04 -0.07
C LYS A 150 -14.77 -0.37 -1.39
N PRO A 151 -15.05 0.54 -2.36
CA PRO A 151 -15.62 0.14 -3.65
C PRO A 151 -14.72 -0.82 -4.45
N ILE A 152 -13.40 -0.68 -4.37
CA ILE A 152 -12.44 -1.59 -5.02
C ILE A 152 -12.55 -2.98 -4.40
N ILE A 153 -12.50 -3.07 -3.05
CA ILE A 153 -12.62 -4.35 -2.34
C ILE A 153 -13.96 -5.02 -2.63
N ASP A 154 -15.06 -4.26 -2.63
CA ASP A 154 -16.40 -4.79 -2.90
C ASP A 154 -16.57 -5.28 -4.35
N GLY A 155 -15.88 -4.65 -5.29
CA GLY A 155 -15.94 -4.99 -6.71
C GLY A 155 -15.13 -6.24 -7.08
N ILE A 156 -14.16 -6.66 -6.25
CA ILE A 156 -13.30 -7.82 -6.51
C ILE A 156 -13.73 -8.99 -5.61
N LYS A 157 -14.27 -10.05 -6.21
CA LYS A 157 -14.95 -11.14 -5.51
C LYS A 157 -14.13 -11.78 -4.37
N ILE A 158 -12.87 -12.10 -4.61
CA ILE A 158 -12.02 -12.77 -3.60
C ILE A 158 -11.73 -11.82 -2.43
N LEU A 159 -11.48 -10.53 -2.71
CA LEU A 159 -11.25 -9.51 -1.67
C LEU A 159 -12.50 -9.30 -0.84
N ASN A 160 -13.65 -9.11 -1.48
CA ASN A 160 -14.93 -8.92 -0.80
C ASN A 160 -15.30 -10.09 0.11
N LYS A 161 -15.06 -11.33 -0.35
CA LYS A 161 -15.48 -12.54 0.36
C LYS A 161 -14.54 -12.97 1.48
N HIS A 162 -13.23 -12.77 1.32
CA HIS A 162 -12.22 -13.42 2.15
C HIS A 162 -11.30 -12.46 2.91
N CYS A 163 -11.32 -11.15 2.60
CA CYS A 163 -10.58 -10.16 3.39
C CYS A 163 -11.16 -10.09 4.81
N SER A 164 -10.38 -10.53 5.79
CA SER A 164 -10.83 -10.62 7.20
C SER A 164 -10.92 -9.26 7.88
N VAL A 165 -10.16 -8.26 7.43
CA VAL A 165 -10.17 -6.89 7.94
C VAL A 165 -9.70 -5.92 6.85
N LEU A 166 -10.36 -4.76 6.76
CA LEU A 166 -9.92 -3.62 5.96
C LEU A 166 -9.71 -2.42 6.88
N VAL A 167 -8.45 -1.96 6.95
CA VAL A 167 -8.07 -0.72 7.64
C VAL A 167 -7.56 0.27 6.62
N CYS A 168 -8.21 1.41 6.52
CA CYS A 168 -7.92 2.47 5.55
C CYS A 168 -7.18 3.63 6.20
N GLY A 169 -6.63 4.54 5.40
CA GLY A 169 -5.87 5.70 5.87
C GLY A 169 -6.63 6.67 6.75
N ASP A 170 -7.95 6.58 6.77
CA ASP A 170 -8.89 7.35 7.59
C ASP A 170 -9.63 6.52 8.66
N THR A 171 -9.24 5.27 8.87
CA THR A 171 -9.84 4.38 9.89
C THR A 171 -9.32 4.70 11.28
N THR A 172 -8.05 5.08 11.40
CA THR A 172 -7.36 5.38 12.66
C THR A 172 -6.88 6.84 12.67
N ASN A 173 -6.41 7.33 13.82
CA ASN A 173 -5.94 8.72 13.92
C ASN A 173 -4.65 8.97 13.14
N HIS A 174 -3.84 7.94 12.95
CA HIS A 174 -2.58 8.00 12.22
C HIS A 174 -2.58 6.98 11.09
N ALA A 175 -1.96 7.35 9.97
CA ALA A 175 -1.71 6.46 8.83
C ALA A 175 -0.28 5.86 8.93
N LYS A 176 0.05 4.83 8.13
CA LYS A 176 1.41 4.33 7.98
C LYS A 176 2.35 5.48 7.55
N PRO A 177 3.53 5.66 8.15
CA PRO A 177 4.35 4.68 8.90
C PRO A 177 4.04 4.53 10.40
N HIS A 178 3.00 5.18 10.93
CA HIS A 178 2.60 4.95 12.31
C HIS A 178 2.04 3.52 12.46
N PRO A 179 2.33 2.79 13.56
CA PRO A 179 1.87 1.40 13.72
C PRO A 179 0.38 1.27 14.01
N GLU A 180 -0.31 2.35 14.37
CA GLU A 180 -1.71 2.33 14.82
C GLU A 180 -2.66 1.58 13.87
N PRO A 181 -2.61 1.73 12.53
CA PRO A 181 -3.48 0.98 11.62
C PRO A 181 -3.27 -0.55 11.73
N ILE A 182 -2.02 -0.99 11.83
CA ILE A 182 -1.68 -2.40 11.95
C ILE A 182 -2.12 -2.93 13.32
N LEU A 183 -1.79 -2.22 14.40
CA LEU A 183 -2.24 -2.58 15.77
C LEU A 183 -3.77 -2.63 15.86
N HIS A 184 -4.48 -1.76 15.13
CA HIS A 184 -5.94 -1.80 15.05
C HIS A 184 -6.43 -3.09 14.39
N ALA A 185 -5.82 -3.49 13.27
CA ALA A 185 -6.14 -4.74 12.58
C ALA A 185 -5.87 -5.97 13.47
N LEU A 186 -4.71 -6.00 14.14
CA LEU A 186 -4.34 -7.07 15.08
C LEU A 186 -5.38 -7.20 16.20
N LYS A 187 -5.78 -6.08 16.80
CA LYS A 187 -6.79 -6.04 17.85
C LYS A 187 -8.14 -6.58 17.38
N LEU A 188 -8.61 -6.17 16.19
CA LEU A 188 -9.88 -6.64 15.64
C LEU A 188 -9.90 -8.15 15.36
N LEU A 189 -8.77 -8.69 14.91
CA LEU A 189 -8.65 -10.11 14.56
C LEU A 189 -8.17 -10.99 15.73
N THR A 190 -7.76 -10.39 16.83
CA THR A 190 -7.22 -11.07 18.03
C THR A 190 -5.94 -11.86 17.71
N PHE A 191 -4.97 -11.15 17.08
CA PHE A 191 -3.63 -11.63 16.77
C PHE A 191 -2.57 -10.74 17.42
N GLU A 192 -1.39 -11.33 17.65
CA GLU A 192 -0.19 -10.62 18.09
C GLU A 192 0.74 -10.32 16.92
N GLY A 193 1.65 -9.35 17.10
CA GLY A 193 2.61 -9.00 16.05
C GLY A 193 3.47 -10.18 15.60
N GLU A 194 3.97 -10.99 16.54
CA GLU A 194 4.79 -12.16 16.26
C GLU A 194 4.07 -13.27 15.46
N GLU A 195 2.74 -13.28 15.45
CA GLU A 195 1.89 -14.20 14.68
C GLU A 195 1.60 -13.65 13.26
N THR A 196 2.06 -12.44 12.95
CA THR A 196 1.66 -11.67 11.78
C THR A 196 2.85 -11.30 10.90
N ILE A 197 2.69 -11.48 9.58
CA ILE A 197 3.56 -10.90 8.56
C ILE A 197 2.84 -9.70 7.95
N TYR A 198 3.54 -8.58 7.82
CA TYR A 198 3.07 -7.42 7.07
C TYR A 198 3.84 -7.30 5.74
N ILE A 199 3.11 -7.25 4.62
CA ILE A 199 3.67 -7.19 3.27
C ILE A 199 3.32 -5.84 2.64
N GLY A 200 4.31 -5.13 2.08
CA GLY A 200 4.07 -3.86 1.41
C GLY A 200 5.21 -3.40 0.51
N ASP A 201 4.89 -2.45 -0.39
CA ASP A 201 5.78 -1.96 -1.45
C ASP A 201 6.40 -0.58 -1.16
N ASP A 202 6.16 -0.03 0.04
CA ASP A 202 6.66 1.29 0.45
C ASP A 202 7.42 1.22 1.80
N PRO A 203 8.49 1.99 2.01
CA PRO A 203 9.21 2.05 3.29
C PRO A 203 8.31 2.30 4.50
N ARG A 204 7.20 3.03 4.32
CA ARG A 204 6.19 3.29 5.37
C ARG A 204 5.51 2.02 5.86
N ASP A 205 5.37 1.03 4.99
CA ASP A 205 4.80 -0.28 5.30
C ASP A 205 5.70 -1.04 6.25
N ILE A 206 6.97 -1.12 5.88
CA ILE A 206 7.98 -1.82 6.65
C ILE A 206 8.15 -1.18 8.02
N GLN A 207 8.21 0.15 8.08
CA GLN A 207 8.32 0.86 9.35
C GLN A 207 7.07 0.65 10.24
N ALA A 208 5.87 0.70 9.66
CA ALA A 208 4.63 0.46 10.42
C ALA A 208 4.56 -0.97 10.95
N GLY A 209 4.88 -1.97 10.10
CA GLY A 209 4.91 -3.38 10.47
C GLY A 209 5.91 -3.66 11.60
N PHE A 210 7.14 -3.19 11.45
CA PHE A 210 8.18 -3.31 12.47
C PHE A 210 7.76 -2.69 13.81
N ASN A 211 7.23 -1.46 13.77
CA ASN A 211 6.79 -0.75 14.97
C ASN A 211 5.55 -1.40 15.62
N ALA A 212 4.77 -2.17 14.87
CA ALA A 212 3.65 -2.97 15.39
C ALA A 212 4.09 -4.35 15.95
N GLY A 213 5.38 -4.68 15.85
CA GLY A 213 5.94 -5.97 16.29
C GLY A 213 5.69 -7.12 15.31
N CYS A 214 5.30 -6.82 14.08
CA CYS A 214 5.10 -7.81 13.02
C CYS A 214 6.42 -8.18 12.34
N TRP A 215 6.45 -9.36 11.72
CA TRP A 215 7.42 -9.67 10.69
C TRP A 215 7.10 -8.83 9.45
N THR A 216 8.12 -8.37 8.74
CA THR A 216 7.94 -7.47 7.60
C THR A 216 8.54 -8.05 6.33
N HIS A 217 7.78 -7.95 5.24
CA HIS A 217 8.21 -8.40 3.93
C HIS A 217 8.04 -7.26 2.92
N ALA A 218 9.15 -6.77 2.39
CA ALA A 218 9.14 -5.74 1.37
C ALA A 218 8.95 -6.34 -0.01
N VAL A 219 8.08 -5.74 -0.84
CA VAL A 219 7.88 -6.16 -2.21
C VAL A 219 8.10 -5.01 -3.19
N ASN A 220 8.53 -5.32 -4.40
CA ASN A 220 8.50 -4.40 -5.53
C ASN A 220 8.36 -5.20 -6.83
N PHE A 221 7.15 -5.34 -7.28
CA PHE A 221 6.80 -6.16 -8.45
C PHE A 221 6.96 -5.44 -9.80
N PHE A 222 7.29 -4.14 -9.80
CA PHE A 222 7.41 -3.32 -11.00
C PHE A 222 8.85 -2.96 -11.35
N VAL A 223 9.81 -3.79 -10.94
CA VAL A 223 11.23 -3.55 -11.25
C VAL A 223 11.52 -3.85 -12.71
N GLU A 224 11.86 -2.84 -13.49
CA GLU A 224 12.48 -3.02 -14.80
C GLU A 224 13.87 -3.65 -14.65
N ASN A 225 14.09 -4.70 -15.45
CA ASN A 225 15.36 -5.39 -15.74
C ASN A 225 16.60 -4.90 -14.97
N ASN A 226 17.05 -5.69 -13.98
CA ASN A 226 18.35 -5.60 -13.29
C ASN A 226 18.61 -4.43 -12.33
N LYS A 227 17.70 -3.52 -12.09
CA LYS A 227 17.79 -2.62 -10.94
C LYS A 227 17.07 -3.27 -9.78
N LYS A 228 17.76 -4.15 -9.03
CA LYS A 228 17.25 -4.58 -7.71
C LYS A 228 16.97 -3.32 -6.92
N PRO A 229 15.73 -3.02 -6.54
CA PRO A 229 15.50 -1.92 -5.61
C PRO A 229 16.28 -2.22 -4.34
N HIS A 230 16.74 -1.18 -3.67
CA HIS A 230 17.39 -1.32 -2.37
C HIS A 230 16.36 -1.69 -1.28
N LEU A 231 15.53 -2.73 -1.53
CA LEU A 231 14.53 -3.21 -0.56
C LEU A 231 15.19 -3.62 0.75
N SER A 232 16.43 -4.15 0.67
CA SER A 232 17.25 -4.43 1.86
C SER A 232 17.55 -3.19 2.69
N ASP A 233 17.53 -1.99 2.10
CA ASP A 233 17.82 -0.75 2.80
C ASP A 233 16.60 -0.27 3.62
N TRP A 234 15.42 -0.85 3.40
CA TRP A 234 14.22 -0.55 4.18
C TRP A 234 14.20 -1.25 5.55
N GLY A 235 15.13 -2.19 5.77
CA GLY A 235 15.24 -2.93 7.04
C GLY A 235 14.11 -3.93 7.24
N SER A 236 13.50 -4.43 6.16
CA SER A 236 12.52 -5.53 6.23
C SER A 236 13.21 -6.84 6.62
N ASP A 237 12.45 -7.75 7.24
CA ASP A 237 12.93 -9.08 7.60
C ASP A 237 13.20 -9.92 6.34
N ASP A 238 12.40 -9.73 5.29
CA ASP A 238 12.60 -10.35 3.97
C ASP A 238 12.11 -9.44 2.83
N PHE A 239 12.37 -9.82 1.57
CA PHE A 239 11.90 -9.08 0.40
C PHE A 239 11.73 -9.99 -0.83
N SER A 240 10.82 -9.58 -1.73
CA SER A 240 10.53 -10.25 -3.01
C SER A 240 10.34 -9.26 -4.15
N VAL A 241 10.69 -9.68 -5.36
CA VAL A 241 10.45 -8.94 -6.61
C VAL A 241 9.42 -9.63 -7.51
N THR A 242 9.01 -10.82 -7.15
CA THR A 242 7.90 -11.56 -7.79
C THR A 242 7.00 -12.16 -6.71
N VAL A 243 5.72 -12.36 -7.05
CA VAL A 243 4.77 -12.99 -6.12
C VAL A 243 5.14 -14.44 -5.81
N GLN A 244 5.77 -15.15 -6.76
CA GLN A 244 6.21 -16.54 -6.57
C GLN A 244 7.33 -16.70 -5.52
N GLU A 245 7.91 -15.59 -5.07
CA GLU A 245 8.91 -15.59 -3.99
C GLU A 245 8.27 -15.38 -2.60
N LEU A 246 6.97 -15.03 -2.52
CA LEU A 246 6.21 -14.93 -1.28
C LEU A 246 5.87 -16.33 -0.73
#